data_ff61c86b21a444279a28b0bedb4e46c8
#
_entry.id   ff61c86b21a444279a28b0bedb4e46c8
#
_cell.length_a   1.000
_cell.length_b   1.000
_cell.length_c   1.000
_cell.angle_alpha   90.00
_cell.angle_beta   90.00
_cell.angle_gamma   90.00
#
_symmetry.space_group_name_H-M   'P 1'
#
loop_
_entity.id
_entity.type
_entity.pdbx_description
1 polymer ?
#
loop_
_entity_poly.entity_id
_entity_poly.type
_entity_poly.pdbx_seq_one_letter_code
_entity_poly.pdbx_strand_id
1 'polypeptide(L)'
;MRFAIAYYKNNLAGRNIIEQFKKLFFSPQIPIIELNKETIYSDDIDEKNYPELKNIDFLIFASTHKSKKGEPSLSLHSAGNWRSADLGGKPGKICRTSAFVLKYLFQKLEENAKNNKEIYEKYNITLEATHHGPFINIPNCFIELGSQENEWRDEKAAEVIAETISSLQNFDKKNYNWTPCIAIGGTHYCPNFNKIQLNSNYAISHIIPQYNFPVIEIMIKEAEEKTIENIENVLIDWKGCGKSEDRQKVLDLLEKTGLKYERTDRTEK
;
A
#
# COMPACT_ATOMS: atom_id res chain seq x y z
N MET A 1 13.81 -3.01 -11.15
CA MET A 1 12.98 -1.78 -11.01
C MET A 1 13.85 -0.72 -10.37
N ARG A 2 13.67 0.54 -10.78
CA ARG A 2 14.32 1.70 -10.17
C ARG A 2 13.29 2.41 -9.30
N PHE A 3 13.64 2.61 -8.04
CA PHE A 3 12.78 3.17 -7.01
C PHE A 3 13.17 4.60 -6.69
N ALA A 4 12.21 5.41 -6.23
CA ALA A 4 12.45 6.69 -5.56
C ALA A 4 11.55 6.80 -4.33
N ILE A 5 11.94 7.67 -3.40
CA ILE A 5 11.15 7.97 -2.21
C ILE A 5 10.67 9.42 -2.33
N ALA A 6 9.38 9.67 -2.12
CA ALA A 6 8.84 11.02 -2.02
C ALA A 6 8.31 11.28 -0.60
N TYR A 7 8.54 12.50 -0.12
CA TYR A 7 8.04 12.95 1.17
C TYR A 7 7.75 14.44 1.16
N TYR A 8 6.90 14.91 2.05
CA TYR A 8 6.70 16.33 2.28
C TYR A 8 7.44 16.77 3.54
N LYS A 9 8.26 17.83 3.43
CA LYS A 9 9.15 18.27 4.53
C LYS A 9 8.45 18.67 5.83
N ASN A 10 7.20 19.15 5.72
CA ASN A 10 6.41 19.52 6.89
C ASN A 10 5.57 18.34 7.42
N ASN A 11 5.58 17.19 6.75
CA ASN A 11 5.01 15.95 7.25
C ASN A 11 6.01 15.32 8.24
N LEU A 12 5.65 15.31 9.52
CA LEU A 12 6.56 14.95 10.60
C LEU A 12 7.05 13.50 10.50
N ALA A 13 6.15 12.57 10.23
CA ALA A 13 6.51 11.16 10.07
C ALA A 13 7.36 10.93 8.82
N GLY A 14 6.95 11.49 7.67
CA GLY A 14 7.71 11.38 6.43
C GLY A 14 9.13 11.92 6.57
N ARG A 15 9.29 13.10 7.23
CA ARG A 15 10.60 13.66 7.51
C ARG A 15 11.43 12.75 8.42
N ASN A 16 10.85 12.23 9.50
CA ASN A 16 11.53 11.30 10.42
C ASN A 16 12.02 10.05 9.68
N ILE A 17 11.16 9.42 8.87
CA ILE A 17 11.54 8.26 8.05
C ILE A 17 12.74 8.60 7.15
N ILE A 18 12.73 9.75 6.48
CA ILE A 18 13.81 10.15 5.58
C ILE A 18 15.11 10.48 6.37
N GLU A 19 15.01 11.06 7.56
CA GLU A 19 16.16 11.31 8.43
C GLU A 19 16.82 9.97 8.84
N GLN A 20 16.03 8.94 9.20
CA GLN A 20 16.56 7.61 9.49
C GLN A 20 17.14 6.95 8.23
N PHE A 21 16.43 7.03 7.09
CA PHE A 21 16.92 6.48 5.83
C PHE A 21 18.29 7.04 5.42
N LYS A 22 18.52 8.33 5.63
CA LYS A 22 19.83 8.97 5.37
C LYS A 22 20.96 8.50 6.31
N LYS A 23 20.61 8.00 7.51
CA LYS A 23 21.59 7.42 8.46
C LYS A 23 22.04 6.02 8.06
N LEU A 24 21.24 5.30 7.29
CA LEU A 24 21.64 4.02 6.74
C LEU A 24 22.81 4.25 5.77
N PHE A 25 23.99 3.70 6.07
CA PHE A 25 25.29 3.94 5.37
C PHE A 25 25.31 3.47 3.91
N PHE A 26 24.24 3.53 3.21
CA PHE A 26 24.17 3.26 1.79
C PHE A 26 24.28 4.58 1.04
N SER A 27 25.23 4.67 0.12
CA SER A 27 25.09 5.64 -0.97
C SER A 27 23.71 5.39 -1.56
N PRO A 28 22.74 6.30 -1.42
CA PRO A 28 21.38 6.00 -1.75
C PRO A 28 21.27 5.80 -3.27
N GLN A 29 21.20 4.55 -3.68
CA GLN A 29 20.79 4.23 -5.06
C GLN A 29 19.30 4.54 -5.28
N ILE A 30 18.58 4.89 -4.20
CA ILE A 30 17.17 5.29 -4.21
C ILE A 30 17.12 6.81 -4.00
N PRO A 31 16.83 7.62 -5.04
CA PRO A 31 16.71 9.07 -4.92
C PRO A 31 15.57 9.46 -3.99
N ILE A 32 15.78 10.57 -3.27
CA ILE A 32 14.82 11.16 -2.35
C ILE A 32 14.28 12.45 -2.95
N ILE A 33 12.98 12.58 -3.03
CA ILE A 33 12.25 13.69 -3.62
C ILE A 33 11.49 14.43 -2.53
N GLU A 34 11.85 15.68 -2.28
CA GLU A 34 11.14 16.56 -1.38
C GLU A 34 9.98 17.25 -2.11
N LEU A 35 8.76 17.01 -1.66
CA LEU A 35 7.56 17.57 -2.24
C LEU A 35 7.26 18.97 -1.67
N ASN A 36 6.62 19.82 -2.46
CA ASN A 36 6.26 21.17 -2.08
C ASN A 36 4.96 21.26 -1.25
N LYS A 37 4.17 20.17 -1.21
CA LYS A 37 2.89 20.05 -0.50
C LYS A 37 2.68 18.63 0.02
N GLU A 38 1.64 18.43 0.84
CA GLU A 38 1.30 17.11 1.38
C GLU A 38 1.20 16.06 0.28
N THR A 39 1.72 14.88 0.59
CA THR A 39 1.80 13.74 -0.33
C THR A 39 0.46 13.43 -1.00
N ILE A 40 -0.62 13.40 -0.23
CA ILE A 40 -1.98 13.07 -0.71
C ILE A 40 -2.57 14.09 -1.69
N TYR A 41 -2.03 15.31 -1.76
CA TYR A 41 -2.48 16.37 -2.66
C TYR A 41 -1.49 16.66 -3.80
N SER A 42 -0.45 15.85 -3.94
CA SER A 42 0.65 16.06 -4.91
C SER A 42 0.36 15.40 -6.27
N ASP A 43 -0.78 15.74 -6.89
CA ASP A 43 -1.18 15.23 -8.22
C ASP A 43 -0.27 15.72 -9.37
N ASP A 44 0.62 16.68 -9.11
CA ASP A 44 1.57 17.27 -10.05
C ASP A 44 2.95 16.59 -10.07
N ILE A 45 3.05 15.40 -9.49
CA ILE A 45 4.29 14.62 -9.53
C ILE A 45 4.48 14.00 -10.92
N ASP A 46 5.42 14.57 -11.66
CA ASP A 46 5.88 14.10 -12.96
C ASP A 46 7.36 14.49 -13.19
N GLU A 47 7.96 14.01 -14.29
CA GLU A 47 9.34 14.30 -14.63
C GLU A 47 9.60 15.79 -14.96
N LYS A 48 8.59 16.57 -15.30
CA LYS A 48 8.72 17.99 -15.59
C LYS A 48 8.92 18.80 -14.32
N ASN A 49 8.15 18.45 -13.27
CA ASN A 49 8.19 19.14 -11.98
C ASN A 49 9.29 18.60 -11.07
N TYR A 50 9.63 17.31 -11.24
CA TYR A 50 10.64 16.58 -10.47
C TYR A 50 11.53 15.77 -11.43
N PRO A 51 12.61 16.38 -11.98
CA PRO A 51 13.49 15.72 -12.96
C PRO A 51 14.18 14.46 -12.45
N GLU A 52 14.29 14.29 -11.13
CA GLU A 52 14.82 13.11 -10.45
C GLU A 52 13.97 11.86 -10.69
N LEU A 53 12.70 12.04 -11.10
CA LEU A 53 11.80 10.94 -11.45
C LEU A 53 12.11 10.33 -12.82
N LYS A 54 13.03 10.93 -13.57
CA LYS A 54 13.43 10.40 -14.87
C LYS A 54 13.94 8.97 -14.73
N ASN A 55 13.26 8.08 -15.44
CA ASN A 55 13.55 6.64 -15.40
C ASN A 55 13.23 5.94 -14.07
N ILE A 56 12.42 6.51 -13.20
CA ILE A 56 11.90 5.82 -12.02
C ILE A 56 10.71 4.94 -12.42
N ASP A 57 10.75 3.67 -12.00
CA ASP A 57 9.72 2.69 -12.31
C ASP A 57 8.65 2.61 -11.22
N PHE A 58 8.99 2.99 -9.96
CA PHE A 58 8.10 2.92 -8.82
C PHE A 58 8.46 3.95 -7.73
N LEU A 59 7.45 4.65 -7.20
CA LEU A 59 7.57 5.69 -6.20
C LEU A 59 7.02 5.23 -4.85
N ILE A 60 7.79 5.43 -3.77
CA ILE A 60 7.36 5.16 -2.41
C ILE A 60 7.07 6.49 -1.71
N PHE A 61 5.86 6.69 -1.22
CA PHE A 61 5.54 7.83 -0.37
C PHE A 61 5.82 7.47 1.08
N ALA A 62 6.79 8.18 1.70
CA ALA A 62 7.01 8.14 3.14
C ALA A 62 6.12 9.21 3.80
N SER A 63 5.14 8.79 4.59
CA SER A 63 4.06 9.67 5.03
C SER A 63 3.56 9.37 6.45
N THR A 64 2.59 10.15 6.87
CA THR A 64 1.89 10.06 8.16
C THR A 64 0.61 9.26 8.01
N HIS A 65 0.47 8.18 8.76
CA HIS A 65 -0.86 7.63 9.06
C HIS A 65 -1.50 8.42 10.18
N LYS A 66 -2.80 8.76 10.02
CA LYS A 66 -3.59 9.47 11.04
C LYS A 66 -4.89 8.74 11.33
N SER A 67 -5.10 8.35 12.59
CA SER A 67 -6.30 7.64 13.02
C SER A 67 -6.95 8.30 14.23
N LYS A 68 -8.29 8.36 14.23
CA LYS A 68 -9.06 8.83 15.39
C LYS A 68 -8.92 7.91 16.61
N LYS A 69 -8.66 6.63 16.40
CA LYS A 69 -8.43 5.67 17.50
C LYS A 69 -7.09 5.84 18.17
N GLY A 70 -6.11 6.45 17.48
CA GLY A 70 -4.78 6.70 18.02
C GLY A 70 -3.94 5.43 18.26
N GLU A 71 -4.29 4.31 17.66
CA GLU A 71 -3.52 3.06 17.81
C GLU A 71 -2.22 3.16 17.01
N PRO A 72 -1.05 2.94 17.63
CA PRO A 72 0.23 2.95 16.92
C PRO A 72 0.25 1.95 15.76
N SER A 73 0.71 2.39 14.59
CA SER A 73 0.72 1.54 13.39
C SER A 73 1.87 1.86 12.45
N LEU A 74 2.38 0.82 11.80
CA LEU A 74 3.20 0.90 10.61
C LEU A 74 2.38 0.31 9.47
N SER A 75 2.04 1.12 8.49
CA SER A 75 1.09 0.71 7.45
C SER A 75 1.62 0.83 6.04
N LEU A 76 1.03 0.05 5.15
CA LEU A 76 1.36 0.00 3.72
C LEU A 76 0.09 -0.10 2.89
N HIS A 77 -0.04 0.72 1.85
CA HIS A 77 -1.17 0.64 0.92
C HIS A 77 -0.88 1.25 -0.45
N SER A 78 -1.71 0.94 -1.42
CA SER A 78 -1.77 1.62 -2.72
C SER A 78 -2.69 2.84 -2.66
N ALA A 79 -2.34 3.91 -3.39
CA ALA A 79 -3.13 5.13 -3.45
C ALA A 79 -4.31 5.02 -4.42
N GLY A 80 -5.40 5.75 -4.13
CA GLY A 80 -6.53 5.94 -5.02
C GLY A 80 -7.88 5.96 -4.32
N ASN A 81 -8.88 6.43 -5.05
CA ASN A 81 -10.24 6.64 -4.54
C ASN A 81 -11.23 5.77 -5.32
N TRP A 82 -11.90 4.85 -4.63
CA TRP A 82 -12.94 4.02 -5.25
C TRP A 82 -14.22 4.82 -5.56
N ARG A 83 -14.48 5.89 -4.82
CA ARG A 83 -15.66 6.75 -4.97
C ARG A 83 -15.28 8.22 -4.88
N SER A 84 -15.61 8.91 -3.80
CA SER A 84 -15.24 10.33 -3.55
C SER A 84 -13.72 10.47 -3.33
N ALA A 85 -13.22 11.68 -3.56
CA ALA A 85 -11.80 12.03 -3.40
C ALA A 85 -11.65 13.15 -2.34
N ASP A 86 -12.11 12.88 -1.13
CA ASP A 86 -12.14 13.87 -0.04
C ASP A 86 -10.72 14.20 0.49
N LEU A 87 -9.79 13.30 0.27
CA LEU A 87 -8.38 13.41 0.69
C LEU A 87 -7.42 13.34 -0.52
N GLY A 88 -7.62 14.22 -1.48
CA GLY A 88 -6.77 14.30 -2.69
C GLY A 88 -7.04 13.23 -3.74
N GLY A 89 -6.38 13.34 -4.89
CA GLY A 89 -6.58 12.46 -6.02
C GLY A 89 -7.85 12.75 -6.82
N LYS A 90 -8.41 11.74 -7.49
CA LYS A 90 -9.59 11.87 -8.36
C LYS A 90 -10.68 10.87 -7.96
N PRO A 91 -11.98 11.28 -7.99
CA PRO A 91 -13.08 10.36 -7.69
C PRO A 91 -13.12 9.17 -8.63
N GLY A 92 -13.28 7.96 -8.08
CA GLY A 92 -13.37 6.71 -8.84
C GLY A 92 -12.10 6.34 -9.61
N LYS A 93 -10.93 6.92 -9.23
CA LYS A 93 -9.64 6.65 -9.86
C LYS A 93 -8.60 6.22 -8.84
N ILE A 94 -7.88 5.15 -9.16
CA ILE A 94 -6.77 4.65 -8.36
C ILE A 94 -5.44 4.79 -9.12
N CYS A 95 -4.35 4.83 -8.38
CA CYS A 95 -3.02 4.87 -8.97
C CYS A 95 -2.56 3.49 -9.44
N ARG A 96 -1.57 3.47 -10.32
CA ARG A 96 -0.87 2.23 -10.64
C ARG A 96 -0.03 1.79 -9.44
N THR A 97 0.01 0.47 -9.21
CA THR A 97 0.86 -0.15 -8.18
C THR A 97 1.39 -1.50 -8.64
N SER A 98 2.25 -2.12 -7.83
CA SER A 98 2.77 -3.48 -8.04
C SER A 98 2.39 -4.37 -6.87
N ALA A 99 1.69 -5.46 -7.15
CA ALA A 99 1.38 -6.49 -6.17
C ALA A 99 2.67 -7.07 -5.53
N PHE A 100 3.72 -7.26 -6.33
CA PHE A 100 4.97 -7.83 -5.87
C PHE A 100 5.76 -6.87 -4.99
N VAL A 101 5.81 -5.58 -5.32
CA VAL A 101 6.47 -4.58 -4.48
C VAL A 101 5.73 -4.43 -3.15
N LEU A 102 4.39 -4.38 -3.15
CA LEU A 102 3.60 -4.31 -1.93
C LEU A 102 3.82 -5.53 -1.04
N LYS A 103 3.79 -6.73 -1.60
CA LYS A 103 4.05 -7.95 -0.83
C LYS A 103 5.46 -7.97 -0.25
N TYR A 104 6.46 -7.64 -1.05
CA TYR A 104 7.84 -7.57 -0.60
C TYR A 104 8.02 -6.60 0.56
N LEU A 105 7.54 -5.36 0.38
CA LEU A 105 7.63 -4.34 1.43
C LEU A 105 6.89 -4.76 2.70
N PHE A 106 5.71 -5.36 2.58
CA PHE A 106 4.93 -5.77 3.76
C PHE A 106 5.62 -6.90 4.53
N GLN A 107 6.19 -7.89 3.83
CA GLN A 107 6.98 -8.94 4.46
C GLN A 107 8.24 -8.38 5.13
N LYS A 108 8.93 -7.43 4.49
CA LYS A 108 10.12 -6.77 5.07
C LYS A 108 9.76 -5.86 6.25
N LEU A 109 8.62 -5.18 6.21
CA LEU A 109 8.15 -4.37 7.32
C LEU A 109 7.87 -5.22 8.57
N GLU A 110 7.19 -6.35 8.39
CA GLU A 110 6.93 -7.32 9.45
C GLU A 110 8.23 -7.96 9.99
N GLU A 111 9.18 -8.32 9.09
CA GLU A 111 10.49 -8.87 9.46
C GLU A 111 11.30 -7.87 10.29
N ASN A 112 11.47 -6.63 9.80
CA ASN A 112 12.24 -5.61 10.48
C ASN A 112 11.60 -5.18 11.82
N ALA A 113 10.26 -5.10 11.87
CA ALA A 113 9.56 -4.85 13.13
C ALA A 113 9.82 -5.96 14.15
N LYS A 114 9.78 -7.24 13.75
CA LYS A 114 10.08 -8.38 14.63
C LYS A 114 11.50 -8.36 15.18
N ASN A 115 12.46 -7.85 14.42
CA ASN A 115 13.84 -7.71 14.87
C ASN A 115 14.00 -6.63 15.96
N ASN A 116 13.02 -5.74 16.10
CA ASN A 116 12.93 -4.74 17.17
C ASN A 116 11.71 -5.03 18.07
N LYS A 117 11.95 -5.77 19.15
CA LYS A 117 10.89 -6.23 20.05
C LYS A 117 9.99 -5.10 20.59
N GLU A 118 10.57 -3.95 20.93
CA GLU A 118 9.83 -2.79 21.43
C GLU A 118 8.83 -2.27 20.38
N ILE A 119 9.26 -2.18 19.14
CA ILE A 119 8.41 -1.75 18.03
C ILE A 119 7.35 -2.79 17.71
N TYR A 120 7.72 -4.06 17.67
CA TYR A 120 6.76 -5.13 17.37
C TYR A 120 5.65 -5.29 18.40
N GLU A 121 5.96 -5.06 19.69
CA GLU A 121 4.95 -5.09 20.77
C GLU A 121 4.08 -3.83 20.81
N LYS A 122 4.58 -2.68 20.33
CA LYS A 122 3.89 -1.40 20.39
C LYS A 122 3.04 -1.10 19.15
N TYR A 123 3.53 -1.46 17.95
CA TYR A 123 2.93 -1.06 16.69
C TYR A 123 2.16 -2.20 16.02
N ASN A 124 0.98 -1.87 15.49
CA ASN A 124 0.25 -2.76 14.59
C ASN A 124 0.85 -2.67 13.19
N ILE A 125 1.36 -3.78 12.67
CA ILE A 125 1.87 -3.86 11.31
C ILE A 125 0.71 -4.25 10.38
N THR A 126 0.32 -3.37 9.46
CA THR A 126 -0.92 -3.58 8.72
C THR A 126 -0.89 -3.07 7.28
N LEU A 127 -1.59 -3.79 6.40
CA LEU A 127 -2.08 -3.19 5.17
C LEU A 127 -3.25 -2.25 5.47
N GLU A 128 -3.43 -1.26 4.61
CA GLU A 128 -4.67 -0.51 4.53
C GLU A 128 -5.34 -0.73 3.18
N ALA A 129 -6.67 -0.60 3.16
CA ALA A 129 -7.43 -0.60 1.93
C ALA A 129 -6.94 0.54 1.00
N THR A 130 -7.04 0.36 -0.31
CA THR A 130 -6.72 1.42 -1.28
C THR A 130 -7.58 2.66 -1.01
N HIS A 131 -6.94 3.79 -0.71
CA HIS A 131 -7.61 5.03 -0.37
C HIS A 131 -6.74 6.25 -0.64
N HIS A 132 -7.31 7.44 -0.59
CA HIS A 132 -6.79 8.79 -0.79
C HIS A 132 -5.89 9.02 -2.01
N GLY A 133 -5.56 10.28 -2.27
CA GLY A 133 -4.61 10.70 -3.32
C GLY A 133 -3.13 10.44 -2.95
N PRO A 134 -2.24 10.89 -3.81
CA PRO A 134 -2.48 11.66 -5.03
C PRO A 134 -2.99 10.78 -6.18
N PHE A 135 -3.36 11.39 -7.33
CA PHE A 135 -3.58 10.68 -8.58
C PHE A 135 -2.45 10.99 -9.55
N ILE A 136 -1.49 10.07 -9.68
CA ILE A 136 -0.31 10.20 -10.53
C ILE A 136 -0.14 8.99 -11.47
N ASN A 137 0.66 9.16 -12.52
CA ASN A 137 0.87 8.10 -13.50
C ASN A 137 1.98 7.10 -13.10
N ILE A 138 2.93 7.54 -12.25
CA ILE A 138 4.02 6.68 -11.79
C ILE A 138 3.44 5.64 -10.82
N PRO A 139 3.73 4.34 -11.00
CA PRO A 139 3.34 3.31 -10.05
C PRO A 139 3.85 3.63 -8.65
N ASN A 140 2.99 3.47 -7.62
CA ASN A 140 3.35 3.92 -6.28
C ASN A 140 2.68 3.12 -5.17
N CYS A 141 3.19 3.33 -3.96
CA CYS A 141 2.55 2.97 -2.71
C CYS A 141 2.89 3.97 -1.60
N PHE A 142 2.11 3.94 -0.53
CA PHE A 142 2.41 4.63 0.72
C PHE A 142 2.98 3.64 1.73
N ILE A 143 3.98 4.08 2.48
CA ILE A 143 4.43 3.47 3.71
C ILE A 143 4.38 4.53 4.80
N GLU A 144 3.67 4.25 5.89
CA GLU A 144 3.25 5.29 6.81
C GLU A 144 3.53 4.93 8.27
N LEU A 145 3.91 5.95 9.05
CA LEU A 145 4.10 5.90 10.49
C LEU A 145 2.92 6.59 11.18
N GLY A 146 2.24 5.92 12.05
CA GLY A 146 1.07 6.42 12.76
C GLY A 146 0.90 5.95 14.18
N SER A 147 -0.08 6.54 14.89
CA SER A 147 -1.21 7.32 14.32
C SER A 147 -1.34 8.74 14.84
N GLN A 148 -0.45 9.18 15.74
CA GLN A 148 -0.47 10.51 16.36
C GLN A 148 0.94 11.10 16.44
N GLU A 149 1.07 12.30 16.97
CA GLU A 149 2.35 13.04 16.98
C GLU A 149 3.47 12.30 17.71
N ASN A 150 3.15 11.58 18.78
CA ASN A 150 4.16 10.80 19.52
C ASN A 150 4.76 9.69 18.64
N GLU A 151 3.91 8.97 17.90
CA GLU A 151 4.35 7.94 16.96
C GLU A 151 5.12 8.55 15.78
N TRP A 152 4.67 9.69 15.24
CA TRP A 152 5.38 10.36 14.12
C TRP A 152 6.79 10.81 14.49
N ARG A 153 7.08 11.02 15.80
CA ARG A 153 8.41 11.36 16.33
C ARG A 153 9.23 10.13 16.76
N ASP A 154 8.65 8.94 16.75
CA ASP A 154 9.35 7.72 17.17
C ASP A 154 10.44 7.36 16.15
N GLU A 155 11.70 7.66 16.51
CA GLU A 155 12.85 7.42 15.62
C GLU A 155 13.06 5.92 15.35
N LYS A 156 12.82 5.04 16.34
CA LYS A 156 13.00 3.61 16.17
C LYS A 156 11.96 3.02 15.20
N ALA A 157 10.71 3.49 15.29
CA ALA A 157 9.68 3.08 14.35
C ALA A 157 9.94 3.60 12.94
N ALA A 158 10.43 4.84 12.82
CA ALA A 158 10.86 5.41 11.56
C ALA A 158 12.07 4.67 10.96
N GLU A 159 13.02 4.20 11.79
CA GLU A 159 14.16 3.37 11.38
C GLU A 159 13.70 2.04 10.77
N VAL A 160 12.74 1.34 11.39
CA VAL A 160 12.15 0.10 10.84
C VAL A 160 11.56 0.34 9.44
N ILE A 161 10.86 1.46 9.22
CA ILE A 161 10.34 1.82 7.90
C ILE A 161 11.49 2.13 6.93
N ALA A 162 12.49 2.87 7.37
CA ALA A 162 13.66 3.23 6.56
C ALA A 162 14.43 1.99 6.08
N GLU A 163 14.68 1.03 6.97
CA GLU A 163 15.29 -0.28 6.64
C GLU A 163 14.44 -1.05 5.64
N THR A 164 13.12 -1.03 5.81
CA THR A 164 12.16 -1.66 4.90
C THR A 164 12.26 -1.07 3.50
N ILE A 165 12.26 0.25 3.36
CA ILE A 165 12.44 0.92 2.06
C ILE A 165 13.83 0.60 1.48
N SER A 166 14.87 0.62 2.30
CA SER A 166 16.25 0.33 1.88
C SER A 166 16.38 -1.07 1.29
N SER A 167 15.61 -2.04 1.79
CA SER A 167 15.63 -3.42 1.28
C SER A 167 15.25 -3.55 -0.20
N LEU A 168 14.54 -2.57 -0.77
CA LEU A 168 14.20 -2.54 -2.20
C LEU A 168 15.42 -2.55 -3.14
N GLN A 169 16.60 -2.20 -2.65
CA GLN A 169 17.85 -2.34 -3.42
C GLN A 169 18.12 -3.79 -3.83
N ASN A 170 17.63 -4.74 -3.04
CA ASN A 170 17.76 -6.18 -3.26
C ASN A 170 16.55 -6.80 -3.95
N PHE A 171 15.52 -5.99 -4.29
CA PHE A 171 14.31 -6.49 -4.92
C PHE A 171 14.54 -6.84 -6.39
N ASP A 172 14.42 -8.12 -6.71
CA ASP A 172 14.30 -8.59 -8.09
C ASP A 172 13.03 -9.44 -8.22
N LYS A 173 12.08 -8.95 -9.03
CA LYS A 173 10.81 -9.62 -9.31
C LYS A 173 11.00 -11.09 -9.75
N LYS A 174 12.09 -11.41 -10.42
CA LYS A 174 12.39 -12.76 -10.92
C LYS A 174 12.62 -13.80 -9.82
N ASN A 175 12.91 -13.33 -8.60
CA ASN A 175 13.15 -14.23 -7.45
C ASN A 175 11.83 -14.71 -6.81
N TYR A 176 10.68 -14.25 -7.28
CA TYR A 176 9.38 -14.52 -6.66
C TYR A 176 8.41 -15.13 -7.65
N ASN A 177 7.77 -16.22 -7.23
CA ASN A 177 6.70 -16.88 -7.97
C ASN A 177 5.36 -16.66 -7.25
N TRP A 178 5.04 -15.37 -6.98
CA TRP A 178 3.79 -15.01 -6.34
C TRP A 178 2.65 -14.89 -7.34
N THR A 179 1.43 -15.16 -6.87
CA THR A 179 0.19 -15.03 -7.64
C THR A 179 -0.38 -13.62 -7.43
N PRO A 180 -0.34 -12.73 -8.44
CA PRO A 180 -0.88 -11.39 -8.32
C PRO A 180 -2.40 -11.42 -8.18
N CYS A 181 -2.94 -10.65 -7.25
CA CYS A 181 -4.37 -10.59 -6.99
C CYS A 181 -4.82 -9.19 -6.53
N ILE A 182 -6.11 -8.95 -6.68
CA ILE A 182 -6.84 -7.87 -6.02
C ILE A 182 -7.67 -8.45 -4.88
N ALA A 183 -8.12 -7.60 -3.94
CA ALA A 183 -8.87 -8.04 -2.79
C ALA A 183 -10.17 -7.25 -2.60
N ILE A 184 -11.23 -7.92 -2.16
CA ILE A 184 -12.57 -7.36 -1.99
C ILE A 184 -13.11 -7.69 -0.60
N GLY A 185 -13.61 -6.67 0.10
CA GLY A 185 -14.22 -6.79 1.42
C GLY A 185 -13.29 -6.37 2.56
N GLY A 186 -13.73 -6.63 3.77
CA GLY A 186 -12.98 -6.28 4.98
C GLY A 186 -13.07 -4.82 5.39
N THR A 187 -12.38 -4.54 6.47
CA THR A 187 -12.27 -3.20 7.06
C THR A 187 -11.10 -2.42 6.45
N HIS A 188 -10.90 -1.19 6.90
CA HIS A 188 -9.80 -0.34 6.48
C HIS A 188 -8.40 -0.98 6.71
N TYR A 189 -8.18 -1.61 7.86
CA TYR A 189 -6.89 -2.23 8.24
C TYR A 189 -6.72 -3.70 7.79
N CYS A 190 -7.65 -4.24 7.06
CA CYS A 190 -7.51 -5.47 6.29
C CYS A 190 -6.97 -6.72 7.03
N PRO A 191 -7.40 -7.07 8.26
CA PRO A 191 -6.74 -8.08 9.09
C PRO A 191 -6.64 -9.47 8.45
N ASN A 192 -7.61 -9.86 7.61
CA ASN A 192 -7.58 -11.12 6.89
C ASN A 192 -6.59 -11.08 5.72
N PHE A 193 -6.49 -9.94 5.04
CA PHE A 193 -5.55 -9.76 3.94
C PHE A 193 -4.10 -9.63 4.45
N ASN A 194 -3.87 -9.07 5.65
CA ASN A 194 -2.54 -9.06 6.29
C ASN A 194 -1.97 -10.47 6.40
N LYS A 195 -2.76 -11.43 6.91
CA LYS A 195 -2.35 -12.83 7.06
C LYS A 195 -1.98 -13.46 5.73
N ILE A 196 -2.81 -13.23 4.70
CA ILE A 196 -2.57 -13.78 3.36
C ILE A 196 -1.32 -13.16 2.73
N GLN A 197 -1.17 -11.84 2.82
CA GLN A 197 -0.01 -11.13 2.28
C GLN A 197 1.30 -11.63 2.89
N LEU A 198 1.29 -12.00 4.18
CA LEU A 198 2.48 -12.53 4.87
C LEU A 198 2.73 -14.02 4.58
N ASN A 199 1.68 -14.85 4.65
CA ASN A 199 1.84 -16.29 4.85
C ASN A 199 1.46 -17.15 3.63
N SER A 200 0.96 -16.56 2.55
CA SER A 200 0.57 -17.30 1.34
C SER A 200 1.42 -16.92 0.13
N ASN A 201 1.14 -17.54 -1.00
CA ASN A 201 1.75 -17.18 -2.28
C ASN A 201 1.04 -16.03 -3.00
N TYR A 202 -0.08 -15.53 -2.48
CA TYR A 202 -0.79 -14.41 -3.05
C TYR A 202 -0.08 -13.07 -2.80
N ALA A 203 -0.05 -12.23 -3.83
CA ALA A 203 0.47 -10.86 -3.77
C ALA A 203 -0.67 -9.89 -4.09
N ILE A 204 -1.14 -9.16 -3.07
CA ILE A 204 -2.28 -8.24 -3.15
C ILE A 204 -1.81 -6.86 -3.60
N SER A 205 -2.45 -6.31 -4.63
CA SER A 205 -2.20 -4.96 -5.16
C SER A 205 -3.17 -3.94 -4.59
N HIS A 206 -4.44 -4.05 -4.97
CA HIS A 206 -5.51 -3.13 -4.57
C HIS A 206 -6.55 -3.84 -3.70
N ILE A 207 -7.10 -3.12 -2.74
CA ILE A 207 -8.13 -3.62 -1.83
C ILE A 207 -9.35 -2.72 -1.92
N ILE A 208 -10.52 -3.29 -2.27
CA ILE A 208 -11.83 -2.63 -2.27
C ILE A 208 -12.51 -2.96 -0.94
N PRO A 209 -12.50 -2.07 0.06
CA PRO A 209 -13.06 -2.35 1.37
C PRO A 209 -14.59 -2.30 1.37
N GLN A 210 -15.21 -2.89 2.38
CA GLN A 210 -16.65 -3.02 2.52
C GLN A 210 -17.38 -1.67 2.51
N TYR A 211 -16.79 -0.62 3.05
CA TYR A 211 -17.42 0.71 3.07
C TYR A 211 -17.50 1.39 1.68
N ASN A 212 -16.87 0.82 0.65
CA ASN A 212 -17.00 1.24 -0.74
C ASN A 212 -18.02 0.42 -1.55
N PHE A 213 -18.79 -0.45 -0.90
CA PHE A 213 -19.84 -1.23 -1.57
C PHE A 213 -21.05 -0.35 -1.99
N PRO A 214 -21.83 -0.78 -2.99
CA PRO A 214 -21.65 -2.01 -3.78
C PRO A 214 -20.43 -1.93 -4.70
N VAL A 215 -19.72 -3.05 -4.88
CA VAL A 215 -18.69 -3.17 -5.91
C VAL A 215 -19.35 -3.14 -7.27
N ILE A 216 -18.74 -2.43 -8.22
CA ILE A 216 -19.20 -2.32 -9.60
C ILE A 216 -18.07 -2.73 -10.56
N GLU A 217 -18.43 -3.13 -11.77
CA GLU A 217 -17.50 -3.70 -12.76
C GLU A 217 -16.29 -2.79 -13.03
N ILE A 218 -16.52 -1.48 -13.12
CA ILE A 218 -15.45 -0.52 -13.37
C ILE A 218 -14.38 -0.52 -12.26
N MET A 219 -14.73 -0.81 -10.99
CA MET A 219 -13.76 -0.88 -9.89
C MET A 219 -12.83 -2.08 -10.08
N ILE A 220 -13.35 -3.22 -10.52
CA ILE A 220 -12.54 -4.42 -10.79
C ILE A 220 -11.61 -4.17 -11.96
N LYS A 221 -12.15 -3.66 -13.09
CA LYS A 221 -11.35 -3.32 -14.27
C LYS A 221 -10.27 -2.28 -13.95
N GLU A 222 -10.60 -1.24 -13.20
CA GLU A 222 -9.63 -0.23 -12.76
C GLU A 222 -8.51 -0.89 -11.91
N ALA A 223 -8.84 -1.82 -11.00
CA ALA A 223 -7.85 -2.53 -10.19
C ALA A 223 -6.93 -3.43 -11.04
N GLU A 224 -7.48 -4.13 -12.05
CA GLU A 224 -6.68 -4.93 -12.99
C GLU A 224 -5.74 -4.05 -13.82
N GLU A 225 -6.26 -3.00 -14.48
CA GLU A 225 -5.50 -2.11 -15.35
C GLU A 225 -4.43 -1.31 -14.59
N LYS A 226 -4.65 -1.05 -13.31
CA LYS A 226 -3.76 -0.29 -12.43
C LYS A 226 -2.78 -1.16 -11.64
N THR A 227 -2.81 -2.47 -11.82
CA THR A 227 -1.77 -3.38 -11.32
C THR A 227 -0.74 -3.66 -12.42
N ILE A 228 0.56 -3.58 -12.07
CA ILE A 228 1.65 -3.83 -13.04
C ILE A 228 1.65 -5.28 -13.51
N GLU A 229 1.39 -6.21 -12.59
CA GLU A 229 1.31 -7.64 -12.86
C GLU A 229 -0.07 -8.00 -13.43
N ASN A 230 -0.13 -9.03 -14.26
CA ASN A 230 -1.40 -9.57 -14.69
C ASN A 230 -2.11 -10.20 -13.50
N ILE A 231 -3.33 -9.75 -13.20
CA ILE A 231 -4.14 -10.28 -12.11
C ILE A 231 -4.62 -11.69 -12.49
N GLU A 232 -4.32 -12.64 -11.62
CA GLU A 232 -4.70 -14.05 -11.81
C GLU A 232 -5.89 -14.46 -10.94
N ASN A 233 -6.11 -13.74 -9.83
CA ASN A 233 -7.12 -14.10 -8.85
C ASN A 233 -7.69 -12.89 -8.11
N VAL A 234 -8.88 -13.04 -7.57
CA VAL A 234 -9.53 -12.09 -6.66
C VAL A 234 -9.71 -12.75 -5.29
N LEU A 235 -9.18 -12.12 -4.25
CA LEU A 235 -9.38 -12.60 -2.88
C LEU A 235 -10.60 -11.93 -2.26
N ILE A 236 -11.49 -12.73 -1.67
CA ILE A 236 -12.71 -12.25 -1.05
C ILE A 236 -12.65 -12.48 0.46
N ASP A 237 -12.65 -11.39 1.24
CA ASP A 237 -12.97 -11.49 2.66
C ASP A 237 -14.46 -11.76 2.83
N TRP A 238 -14.81 -13.05 2.88
CA TRP A 238 -16.19 -13.50 2.83
C TRP A 238 -17.09 -12.89 3.92
N LYS A 239 -16.58 -12.82 5.13
CA LYS A 239 -17.31 -12.19 6.26
C LYS A 239 -17.28 -10.66 6.15
N GLY A 240 -16.20 -10.11 5.64
CA GLY A 240 -16.00 -8.68 5.43
C GLY A 240 -16.76 -8.10 4.22
N CYS A 241 -17.43 -8.92 3.40
CA CYS A 241 -18.30 -8.44 2.31
C CYS A 241 -19.75 -8.11 2.75
N GLY A 242 -20.05 -8.12 4.04
CA GLY A 242 -21.37 -7.75 4.55
C GLY A 242 -22.40 -8.88 4.42
N LYS A 243 -23.61 -8.54 3.95
CA LYS A 243 -24.76 -9.47 3.88
C LYS A 243 -24.63 -10.47 2.73
N SER A 244 -25.47 -11.52 2.76
CA SER A 244 -25.56 -12.54 1.72
C SER A 244 -25.78 -11.94 0.32
N GLU A 245 -26.67 -10.95 0.22
CA GLU A 245 -26.99 -10.26 -1.04
C GLU A 245 -25.77 -9.51 -1.62
N ASP A 246 -24.97 -8.85 -0.76
CA ASP A 246 -23.77 -8.13 -1.21
C ASP A 246 -22.72 -9.11 -1.72
N ARG A 247 -22.55 -10.23 -1.02
CA ARG A 247 -21.66 -11.32 -1.46
C ARG A 247 -22.08 -11.90 -2.81
N GLN A 248 -23.38 -12.16 -2.99
CA GLN A 248 -23.88 -12.69 -4.26
C GLN A 248 -23.61 -11.72 -5.41
N LYS A 249 -23.85 -10.40 -5.21
CA LYS A 249 -23.55 -9.39 -6.23
C LYS A 249 -22.06 -9.38 -6.61
N VAL A 250 -21.15 -9.56 -5.64
CA VAL A 250 -19.72 -9.68 -5.93
C VAL A 250 -19.44 -10.93 -6.77
N LEU A 251 -20.00 -12.08 -6.43
CA LEU A 251 -19.83 -13.32 -7.21
C LEU A 251 -20.35 -13.18 -8.64
N ASP A 252 -21.59 -12.68 -8.81
CA ASP A 252 -22.20 -12.44 -10.12
C ASP A 252 -21.34 -11.52 -10.99
N LEU A 253 -20.70 -10.54 -10.35
CA LEU A 253 -19.81 -9.61 -11.03
C LEU A 253 -18.50 -10.28 -11.47
N LEU A 254 -17.91 -11.13 -10.62
CA LEU A 254 -16.69 -11.85 -10.95
C LEU A 254 -16.91 -12.90 -12.04
N GLU A 255 -18.06 -13.56 -12.06
CA GLU A 255 -18.43 -14.45 -13.17
C GLU A 255 -18.49 -13.72 -14.51
N LYS A 256 -19.00 -12.49 -14.54
CA LYS A 256 -19.05 -11.65 -15.75
C LYS A 256 -17.67 -11.21 -16.23
N THR A 257 -16.74 -10.95 -15.31
CA THR A 257 -15.38 -10.55 -15.66
C THR A 257 -14.49 -11.73 -16.06
N GLY A 258 -14.90 -12.97 -15.75
CA GLY A 258 -14.12 -14.18 -16.01
C GLY A 258 -12.93 -14.37 -15.07
N LEU A 259 -12.81 -13.55 -14.03
CA LEU A 259 -11.75 -13.66 -13.04
C LEU A 259 -12.01 -14.81 -12.08
N LYS A 260 -10.96 -15.56 -11.79
CA LYS A 260 -10.98 -16.55 -10.71
C LYS A 260 -11.05 -15.84 -9.37
N TYR A 261 -11.66 -16.48 -8.40
CA TYR A 261 -11.69 -15.95 -7.03
C TYR A 261 -11.48 -17.03 -5.98
N GLU A 262 -10.96 -16.61 -4.85
CA GLU A 262 -10.84 -17.44 -3.65
C GLU A 262 -11.31 -16.68 -2.40
N ARG A 263 -11.80 -17.43 -1.43
CA ARG A 263 -12.21 -16.88 -0.15
C ARG A 263 -11.06 -16.96 0.83
N THR A 264 -10.81 -15.86 1.56
CA THR A 264 -9.73 -15.78 2.56
C THR A 264 -9.83 -16.85 3.67
N ASP A 265 -11.04 -17.28 4.00
CA ASP A 265 -11.26 -18.35 5.01
C ASP A 265 -10.98 -19.77 4.49
N ARG A 266 -10.58 -19.93 3.23
CA ARG A 266 -10.22 -21.21 2.60
C ARG A 266 -8.77 -21.27 2.13
N THR A 267 -8.07 -20.13 2.08
CA THR A 267 -6.67 -20.03 1.64
C THR A 267 -5.64 -20.33 2.74
N GLU A 268 -6.07 -20.46 4.00
CA GLU A 268 -5.20 -20.72 5.16
C GLU A 268 -4.90 -22.23 5.39
N LYS A 269 -4.82 -23.05 4.35
CA LYS A 269 -4.50 -24.48 4.52
C LYS A 269 -3.19 -24.85 3.85
#